data_96a1e32e662e9d24e2f18453d8e78342
#
_entry.id   96a1e32e662e9d24e2f18453d8e78342
#
_cell.length_a   1.000
_cell.length_b   1.000
_cell.length_c   1.000
_cell.angle_alpha   90.00
_cell.angle_beta   90.00
_cell.angle_gamma   90.00
#
_symmetry.space_group_name_H-M   'P 1'
#
loop_
_entity.id
_entity.type
_entity.pdbx_description
1 polymer ?
#
loop_
_entity_poly.entity_id
_entity_poly.type
_entity_poly.pdbx_seq_one_letter_code
_entity_poly.pdbx_strand_id
1 'polypeptide(L)'
;MDTKTLRQKILDLAIHGKLVPQDPNDEPASVLLERIKVEKERLIKEGKIKRSKKSAKTSDTPHYENVPFEVPESWVWTNIEELFFVTKLAGFEYTDYFTKDTISSNNEVPIVRAQNVRMGYFVENTNEAISEALSQQLERSALTKECLLMTFIGAGIGDTCIFPALKRCHLAPNVAKIEPYSNKIDLKYGLYYLMSDLGQLGVRGISKSTAQPSLSMATIRSLDVALPPLTEQYRIVAEIEKWFELIDQIEQGKSDLQTTIKQTKSKILDLAIHGKLVPQDPNDEPAIELLKRISPDFTPCDNGHYTFEIPKSWMWCKLGDIAQSNIGLTYKPTDITDNGIPVYRSNNIRDRKIDKSDLVRVNAPILEKQFLNIGDLLICVRNGSRRLIGKCAIIEELDEATSFGAFMAVCRSEYNQWIFNLLNTIYFDRYLDDSNSTAINQITQRMLLALPIPLPPLAEQQRIVQKIEELFSVLDNIQNALEV
;
A
#
# COMPACT_ATOMS: atom_id res chain seq x y z
N MET A 1 13.06 -7.51 5.40
CA MET A 1 12.41 -8.85 5.57
C MET A 1 11.14 -8.89 4.74
N ASP A 2 11.03 -9.80 3.79
CA ASP A 2 9.82 -10.00 2.98
C ASP A 2 8.79 -10.86 3.73
N THR A 3 7.85 -10.19 4.37
CA THR A 3 6.78 -10.80 5.16
C THR A 3 5.82 -11.62 4.31
N LYS A 4 5.63 -11.26 3.04
CA LYS A 4 4.80 -12.02 2.10
C LYS A 4 5.42 -13.39 1.80
N THR A 5 6.69 -13.42 1.47
CA THR A 5 7.45 -14.67 1.27
C THR A 5 7.47 -15.51 2.54
N LEU A 6 7.60 -14.89 3.72
CA LEU A 6 7.57 -15.61 4.99
C LEU A 6 6.20 -16.26 5.23
N ARG A 7 5.08 -15.57 4.98
CA ARG A 7 3.73 -16.17 5.08
C ARG A 7 3.59 -17.37 4.15
N GLN A 8 4.03 -17.27 2.89
CA GLN A 8 3.99 -18.39 1.95
C GLN A 8 4.86 -19.57 2.43
N LYS A 9 6.01 -19.32 3.00
CA LYS A 9 6.86 -20.36 3.57
C LYS A 9 6.19 -21.11 4.71
N ILE A 10 5.47 -20.40 5.58
CA ILE A 10 4.71 -21.01 6.69
C ILE A 10 3.59 -21.89 6.13
N LEU A 11 2.83 -21.38 5.15
CA LEU A 11 1.78 -22.17 4.49
C LEU A 11 2.36 -23.41 3.79
N ASP A 12 3.51 -23.27 3.12
CA ASP A 12 4.19 -24.38 2.47
C ASP A 12 4.59 -25.47 3.48
N LEU A 13 5.19 -25.10 4.62
CA LEU A 13 5.49 -26.04 5.68
C LEU A 13 4.25 -26.72 6.24
N ALA A 14 3.13 -25.99 6.35
CA ALA A 14 1.86 -26.51 6.84
C ALA A 14 1.29 -27.60 5.94
N ILE A 15 1.19 -27.34 4.64
CA ILE A 15 0.60 -28.28 3.69
C ILE A 15 1.47 -29.51 3.41
N HIS A 16 2.76 -29.45 3.71
CA HIS A 16 3.69 -30.57 3.62
C HIS A 16 3.80 -31.37 4.93
N GLY A 17 2.99 -31.06 5.95
CA GLY A 17 3.03 -31.73 7.25
C GLY A 17 4.33 -31.48 8.05
N LYS A 18 5.00 -30.35 7.81
CA LYS A 18 6.31 -29.98 8.41
C LYS A 18 6.20 -28.84 9.42
N LEU A 19 5.02 -28.24 9.60
CA LEU A 19 4.83 -27.09 10.49
C LEU A 19 4.65 -27.50 11.94
N VAL A 20 3.98 -28.63 12.19
CA VAL A 20 3.74 -29.19 13.52
C VAL A 20 4.21 -30.65 13.59
N PRO A 21 4.57 -31.16 14.78
CA PRO A 21 4.93 -32.56 14.92
C PRO A 21 3.72 -33.47 14.66
N GLN A 22 3.99 -34.63 14.06
CA GLN A 22 3.01 -35.71 13.87
C GLN A 22 2.74 -36.39 15.22
N ASP A 23 1.45 -36.65 15.53
CA ASP A 23 1.04 -37.42 16.70
C ASP A 23 0.53 -38.82 16.27
N PRO A 24 1.19 -39.92 16.68
CA PRO A 24 0.79 -41.26 16.29
C PRO A 24 -0.56 -41.66 16.89
N ASN A 25 -1.08 -40.92 17.86
CA ASN A 25 -2.43 -41.18 18.46
C ASN A 25 -3.54 -40.47 17.69
N ASP A 26 -3.23 -39.61 16.74
CA ASP A 26 -4.27 -38.99 15.89
C ASP A 26 -4.98 -40.07 15.04
N GLU A 27 -6.28 -39.93 14.93
CA GLU A 27 -7.06 -40.79 14.03
C GLU A 27 -6.65 -40.52 12.58
N PRO A 28 -6.21 -41.51 11.81
CA PRO A 28 -5.76 -41.30 10.44
C PRO A 28 -6.79 -40.57 9.56
N ALA A 29 -6.34 -39.70 8.68
CA ALA A 29 -7.19 -38.92 7.80
C ALA A 29 -8.07 -39.79 6.85
N SER A 30 -7.65 -41.01 6.55
CA SER A 30 -8.46 -41.98 5.78
C SER A 30 -9.77 -42.29 6.47
N VAL A 31 -9.77 -42.46 7.80
CA VAL A 31 -11.00 -42.72 8.59
C VAL A 31 -11.88 -41.47 8.60
N LEU A 32 -11.27 -40.30 8.75
CA LEU A 32 -11.97 -39.01 8.65
C LEU A 32 -12.66 -38.86 7.27
N LEU A 33 -11.94 -39.16 6.18
CA LEU A 33 -12.47 -39.07 4.81
C LEU A 33 -13.65 -39.97 4.59
N GLU A 34 -13.62 -41.24 5.10
CA GLU A 34 -14.76 -42.14 5.00
C GLU A 34 -16.01 -41.63 5.75
N ARG A 35 -15.84 -41.03 6.92
CA ARG A 35 -16.95 -40.38 7.64
C ARG A 35 -17.54 -39.20 6.84
N ILE A 36 -16.72 -38.41 6.19
CA ILE A 36 -17.18 -37.30 5.33
C ILE A 36 -17.96 -37.86 4.13
N LYS A 37 -17.50 -38.93 3.50
CA LYS A 37 -18.20 -39.60 2.41
C LYS A 37 -19.58 -40.12 2.84
N VAL A 38 -19.70 -40.72 4.02
CA VAL A 38 -20.98 -41.15 4.58
C VAL A 38 -21.94 -39.99 4.76
N GLU A 39 -21.46 -38.86 5.27
CA GLU A 39 -22.26 -37.67 5.44
C GLU A 39 -22.67 -37.06 4.09
N LYS A 40 -21.79 -37.00 3.11
CA LYS A 40 -22.07 -36.58 1.72
C LYS A 40 -23.23 -37.45 1.14
N GLU A 41 -23.15 -38.75 1.25
CA GLU A 41 -24.20 -39.66 0.76
C GLU A 41 -25.53 -39.48 1.51
N ARG A 42 -25.49 -39.20 2.83
CA ARG A 42 -26.67 -38.86 3.62
C ARG A 42 -27.37 -37.62 3.08
N LEU A 43 -26.59 -36.53 2.85
CA LEU A 43 -27.12 -35.27 2.32
C LEU A 43 -27.71 -35.43 0.90
N ILE A 44 -27.13 -36.31 0.08
CA ILE A 44 -27.69 -36.65 -1.25
C ILE A 44 -29.00 -37.39 -1.10
N LYS A 45 -29.10 -38.39 -0.21
CA LYS A 45 -30.32 -39.16 0.02
C LYS A 45 -31.47 -38.31 0.58
N GLU A 46 -31.13 -37.33 1.42
CA GLU A 46 -32.10 -36.37 1.97
C GLU A 46 -32.51 -35.27 0.94
N GLY A 47 -31.93 -35.27 -0.28
CA GLY A 47 -32.23 -34.30 -1.33
C GLY A 47 -31.69 -32.91 -1.05
N LYS A 48 -30.85 -32.74 0.00
CA LYS A 48 -30.24 -31.43 0.37
C LYS A 48 -29.18 -30.97 -0.63
N ILE A 49 -28.49 -31.95 -1.24
CA ILE A 49 -27.51 -31.67 -2.30
C ILE A 49 -27.76 -32.61 -3.49
N LYS A 50 -27.43 -32.13 -4.69
CA LYS A 50 -27.52 -32.97 -5.90
C LYS A 50 -26.18 -33.68 -6.12
N ARG A 51 -26.23 -34.98 -6.49
CA ARG A 51 -25.04 -35.70 -6.94
C ARG A 51 -24.46 -34.95 -8.16
N SER A 52 -23.16 -34.67 -8.16
CA SER A 52 -22.52 -34.09 -9.34
C SER A 52 -22.64 -35.09 -10.50
N LYS A 53 -22.91 -34.55 -11.71
CA LYS A 53 -22.84 -35.39 -12.91
C LYS A 53 -21.39 -35.86 -13.02
N LYS A 54 -21.15 -37.20 -12.97
CA LYS A 54 -19.82 -37.78 -13.11
C LYS A 54 -19.09 -37.11 -14.29
N SER A 55 -17.95 -36.48 -14.05
CA SER A 55 -16.99 -36.26 -15.10
C SER A 55 -16.57 -37.65 -15.58
N ALA A 56 -16.70 -37.91 -16.87
CA ALA A 56 -16.34 -39.18 -17.47
C ALA A 56 -14.86 -39.45 -17.24
N LYS A 57 -14.55 -40.36 -16.33
CA LYS A 57 -13.30 -41.05 -16.00
C LYS A 57 -13.05 -41.05 -14.49
N THR A 58 -13.85 -41.83 -13.75
CA THR A 58 -13.34 -42.43 -12.53
C THR A 58 -12.92 -43.87 -12.94
N SER A 59 -11.63 -44.05 -13.17
CA SER A 59 -11.02 -45.37 -13.04
C SER A 59 -11.08 -45.71 -11.55
N ASP A 60 -11.49 -46.96 -11.23
CA ASP A 60 -11.53 -47.50 -9.85
C ASP A 60 -10.14 -47.74 -9.24
N THR A 61 -9.10 -47.15 -9.80
CA THR A 61 -7.72 -47.14 -9.28
C THR A 61 -7.51 -45.86 -8.47
N PRO A 62 -6.94 -45.92 -7.25
CA PRO A 62 -6.56 -44.75 -6.51
C PRO A 62 -5.60 -43.89 -7.33
N HIS A 63 -5.90 -42.61 -7.49
CA HIS A 63 -5.09 -41.65 -8.26
C HIS A 63 -3.76 -41.28 -7.57
N TYR A 64 -3.03 -42.26 -7.00
CA TYR A 64 -1.82 -42.03 -6.23
C TYR A 64 -0.50 -42.07 -7.04
N GLU A 65 -0.57 -42.25 -8.37
CA GLU A 65 0.65 -42.34 -9.18
C GLU A 65 1.27 -40.98 -9.57
N ASN A 66 0.58 -39.82 -9.34
CA ASN A 66 1.07 -38.48 -9.67
C ASN A 66 0.67 -37.44 -8.63
N VAL A 67 0.92 -37.71 -7.34
CA VAL A 67 0.70 -36.69 -6.28
C VAL A 67 1.79 -35.61 -6.35
N PRO A 68 1.49 -34.34 -6.03
CA PRO A 68 2.45 -33.25 -6.11
C PRO A 68 3.70 -33.44 -5.25
N PHE A 69 3.55 -34.12 -4.09
CA PHE A 69 4.63 -34.45 -3.15
C PHE A 69 4.16 -35.56 -2.16
N GLU A 70 5.12 -36.12 -1.45
CA GLU A 70 4.84 -37.09 -0.39
C GLU A 70 4.27 -36.39 0.86
N VAL A 71 3.22 -36.95 1.44
CA VAL A 71 2.60 -36.49 2.70
C VAL A 71 2.89 -37.47 3.83
N PRO A 72 2.75 -37.08 5.12
CA PRO A 72 2.84 -38.00 6.24
C PRO A 72 1.90 -39.20 6.11
N GLU A 73 2.26 -40.35 6.66
CA GLU A 73 1.48 -41.61 6.57
C GLU A 73 0.04 -41.49 7.13
N SER A 74 -0.16 -40.60 8.11
CA SER A 74 -1.47 -40.32 8.71
C SER A 74 -2.36 -39.46 7.81
N TRP A 75 -1.83 -38.83 6.74
CA TRP A 75 -2.58 -38.01 5.82
C TRP A 75 -3.08 -38.75 4.62
N VAL A 76 -4.02 -38.17 3.88
CA VAL A 76 -4.54 -38.71 2.63
C VAL A 76 -4.70 -37.63 1.57
N TRP A 77 -4.31 -37.94 0.34
CA TRP A 77 -4.67 -37.11 -0.81
C TRP A 77 -6.15 -37.32 -1.17
N THR A 78 -6.84 -36.24 -1.39
CA THR A 78 -8.25 -36.21 -1.82
C THR A 78 -8.44 -34.95 -2.71
N ASN A 79 -9.69 -34.58 -2.97
CA ASN A 79 -10.01 -33.37 -3.72
C ASN A 79 -11.15 -32.57 -3.06
N ILE A 80 -11.35 -31.35 -3.52
CA ILE A 80 -12.39 -30.45 -2.99
C ILE A 80 -13.79 -31.12 -3.05
N GLU A 81 -14.12 -31.87 -4.11
CA GLU A 81 -15.43 -32.51 -4.26
C GLU A 81 -15.72 -33.54 -3.18
N GLU A 82 -14.71 -34.23 -2.66
CA GLU A 82 -14.90 -35.22 -1.61
C GLU A 82 -15.10 -34.58 -0.22
N LEU A 83 -14.67 -33.35 -0.03
CA LEU A 83 -14.73 -32.65 1.24
C LEU A 83 -15.84 -31.60 1.30
N PHE A 84 -16.17 -30.97 0.17
CA PHE A 84 -17.02 -29.78 0.11
C PHE A 84 -18.08 -29.88 -1.00
N PHE A 85 -19.22 -29.28 -0.74
CA PHE A 85 -20.22 -28.98 -1.76
C PHE A 85 -19.92 -27.66 -2.43
N VAL A 86 -19.59 -27.72 -3.74
CA VAL A 86 -19.23 -26.52 -4.53
C VAL A 86 -20.40 -26.09 -5.38
N THR A 87 -20.88 -24.86 -5.20
CA THR A 87 -21.97 -24.28 -5.97
C THR A 87 -21.76 -22.80 -6.28
N LYS A 88 -22.59 -22.26 -7.17
CA LYS A 88 -22.63 -20.86 -7.54
C LYS A 88 -24.05 -20.43 -7.91
N LEU A 89 -24.31 -19.15 -7.99
CA LEU A 89 -25.52 -18.64 -8.66
C LEU A 89 -25.48 -19.04 -10.15
N ALA A 90 -26.54 -19.65 -10.65
CA ALA A 90 -26.61 -20.03 -12.06
C ALA A 90 -26.79 -18.79 -12.96
N GLY A 91 -26.25 -18.84 -14.18
CA GLY A 91 -26.30 -17.69 -15.09
C GLY A 91 -27.73 -17.27 -15.45
N PHE A 92 -28.64 -18.23 -15.67
CA PHE A 92 -30.04 -17.93 -15.92
C PHE A 92 -30.75 -17.33 -14.69
N GLU A 93 -30.47 -17.86 -13.46
CA GLU A 93 -30.99 -17.26 -12.22
C GLU A 93 -30.56 -15.80 -12.07
N TYR A 94 -29.30 -15.47 -12.44
CA TYR A 94 -28.83 -14.09 -12.42
C TYR A 94 -29.57 -13.22 -13.43
N THR A 95 -29.72 -13.67 -14.66
CA THR A 95 -30.38 -12.93 -15.72
C THR A 95 -31.86 -12.67 -15.42
N ASP A 96 -32.53 -13.69 -14.87
CA ASP A 96 -33.99 -13.66 -14.66
C ASP A 96 -34.38 -12.92 -13.37
N TYR A 97 -33.53 -12.98 -12.32
CA TYR A 97 -33.92 -12.54 -10.98
C TYR A 97 -33.07 -11.36 -10.44
N PHE A 98 -31.90 -11.07 -10.98
CA PHE A 98 -31.04 -9.96 -10.51
C PHE A 98 -31.10 -8.78 -11.45
N THR A 99 -32.28 -8.17 -11.54
CA THR A 99 -32.55 -7.00 -12.41
C THR A 99 -32.43 -5.70 -11.65
N LYS A 100 -32.45 -4.57 -12.36
CA LYS A 100 -32.45 -3.23 -11.73
C LYS A 100 -33.64 -3.02 -10.79
N ASP A 101 -34.77 -3.72 -11.03
CA ASP A 101 -35.98 -3.58 -10.23
C ASP A 101 -35.93 -4.45 -8.96
N THR A 102 -35.14 -5.52 -8.93
CA THR A 102 -35.04 -6.44 -7.81
C THR A 102 -33.85 -6.15 -6.89
N ILE A 103 -32.83 -5.43 -7.37
CA ILE A 103 -31.64 -5.04 -6.61
C ILE A 103 -31.84 -3.62 -6.05
N SER A 104 -31.74 -3.49 -4.72
CA SER A 104 -31.79 -2.20 -4.04
C SER A 104 -30.96 -2.26 -2.75
N SER A 105 -30.31 -1.16 -2.39
CA SER A 105 -29.61 -1.05 -1.11
C SER A 105 -30.55 -1.12 0.10
N ASN A 106 -31.85 -0.94 -0.10
CA ASN A 106 -32.88 -0.96 0.96
C ASN A 106 -33.45 -2.35 1.21
N ASN A 107 -33.08 -3.37 0.43
CA ASN A 107 -33.50 -4.75 0.63
C ASN A 107 -32.74 -5.41 1.79
N GLU A 108 -33.26 -6.55 2.29
CA GLU A 108 -32.80 -7.16 3.53
C GLU A 108 -31.56 -8.04 3.36
N VAL A 109 -31.39 -8.69 2.20
CA VAL A 109 -30.36 -9.72 1.97
C VAL A 109 -29.23 -9.16 1.08
N PRO A 110 -28.06 -8.84 1.66
CA PRO A 110 -26.92 -8.33 0.91
C PRO A 110 -26.41 -9.29 -0.14
N ILE A 111 -25.97 -8.77 -1.28
CA ILE A 111 -25.34 -9.52 -2.36
C ILE A 111 -23.83 -9.53 -2.18
N VAL A 112 -23.23 -10.71 -2.13
CA VAL A 112 -21.79 -10.93 -2.04
C VAL A 112 -21.20 -11.08 -3.44
N ARG A 113 -20.35 -10.13 -3.81
CA ARG A 113 -19.63 -10.07 -5.09
C ARG A 113 -18.16 -10.40 -4.94
N ALA A 114 -17.44 -10.57 -6.03
CA ALA A 114 -15.97 -10.78 -6.02
C ALA A 114 -15.19 -9.69 -5.26
N GLN A 115 -15.68 -8.45 -5.20
CA GLN A 115 -15.07 -7.39 -4.41
C GLN A 115 -15.12 -7.62 -2.88
N ASN A 116 -16.03 -8.48 -2.42
CA ASN A 116 -16.16 -8.85 -1.01
C ASN A 116 -15.23 -10.04 -0.63
N VAL A 117 -14.68 -10.73 -1.62
CA VAL A 117 -13.75 -11.85 -1.43
C VAL A 117 -12.34 -11.35 -1.67
N ARG A 118 -11.50 -11.42 -0.64
CA ARG A 118 -10.07 -11.11 -0.70
C ARG A 118 -9.30 -12.32 -0.18
N MET A 119 -8.07 -12.47 -0.63
CA MET A 119 -7.22 -13.55 -0.15
C MET A 119 -7.09 -13.50 1.37
N GLY A 120 -7.69 -14.46 2.06
CA GLY A 120 -7.65 -14.63 3.51
C GLY A 120 -8.75 -13.90 4.31
N TYR A 121 -9.50 -12.94 3.74
CA TYR A 121 -10.51 -12.20 4.52
C TYR A 121 -11.72 -11.76 3.71
N PHE A 122 -12.86 -11.66 4.40
CA PHE A 122 -14.13 -11.20 3.86
C PHE A 122 -14.33 -9.70 4.08
N VAL A 123 -14.77 -8.96 3.05
CA VAL A 123 -15.08 -7.54 3.13
C VAL A 123 -16.60 -7.37 3.24
N GLU A 124 -17.09 -6.90 4.38
CA GLU A 124 -18.53 -6.79 4.68
C GLU A 124 -19.27 -5.70 3.90
N ASN A 125 -18.56 -4.76 3.28
CA ASN A 125 -19.18 -3.63 2.59
C ASN A 125 -19.92 -4.11 1.32
N THR A 126 -21.26 -4.17 1.40
CA THR A 126 -22.16 -4.53 0.31
C THR A 126 -23.13 -3.38 0.05
N ASN A 127 -23.12 -2.84 -1.17
CA ASN A 127 -23.97 -1.70 -1.57
C ASN A 127 -25.28 -2.17 -2.24
N GLU A 128 -25.48 -3.45 -2.43
CA GLU A 128 -26.60 -4.03 -3.14
C GLU A 128 -27.21 -5.19 -2.32
N ALA A 129 -28.52 -5.27 -2.37
CA ALA A 129 -29.25 -6.33 -1.69
C ALA A 129 -30.47 -6.77 -2.52
N ILE A 130 -30.99 -7.98 -2.24
CA ILE A 130 -32.25 -8.50 -2.77
C ILE A 130 -33.25 -8.71 -1.62
N SER A 131 -34.53 -8.88 -1.95
CA SER A 131 -35.53 -9.18 -0.94
C SER A 131 -35.32 -10.58 -0.33
N GLU A 132 -35.74 -10.75 0.91
CA GLU A 132 -35.66 -12.02 1.59
C GLU A 132 -36.46 -13.13 0.84
N ALA A 133 -37.64 -12.79 0.31
CA ALA A 133 -38.46 -13.70 -0.47
C ALA A 133 -37.72 -14.23 -1.71
N LEU A 134 -37.02 -13.35 -2.44
CA LEU A 134 -36.21 -13.77 -3.59
C LEU A 134 -35.04 -14.64 -3.17
N SER A 135 -34.35 -14.28 -2.07
CA SER A 135 -33.25 -15.09 -1.56
C SER A 135 -33.71 -16.50 -1.11
N GLN A 136 -34.91 -16.63 -0.52
CA GLN A 136 -35.47 -17.91 -0.15
C GLN A 136 -35.85 -18.76 -1.38
N GLN A 137 -36.34 -18.15 -2.45
CA GLN A 137 -36.61 -18.85 -3.73
C GLN A 137 -35.31 -19.43 -4.34
N LEU A 138 -34.18 -18.76 -4.14
CA LEU A 138 -32.86 -19.15 -4.67
C LEU A 138 -31.96 -19.76 -3.59
N GLU A 139 -32.51 -20.56 -2.66
CA GLU A 139 -31.83 -21.07 -1.45
C GLU A 139 -30.47 -21.72 -1.70
N ARG A 140 -30.28 -22.37 -2.85
CA ARG A 140 -29.02 -23.03 -3.22
C ARG A 140 -27.82 -22.02 -3.22
N SER A 141 -28.05 -20.78 -3.60
CA SER A 141 -27.04 -19.71 -3.72
C SER A 141 -27.06 -18.80 -2.50
N ALA A 142 -27.92 -19.06 -1.51
CA ALA A 142 -27.92 -18.31 -0.27
C ALA A 142 -26.70 -18.66 0.60
N LEU A 143 -26.24 -17.70 1.35
CA LEU A 143 -25.14 -17.79 2.31
C LEU A 143 -25.73 -17.66 3.72
N THR A 144 -25.91 -18.80 4.40
CA THR A 144 -26.56 -18.89 5.72
C THR A 144 -25.68 -19.53 6.78
N LYS A 145 -24.55 -20.09 6.38
CA LYS A 145 -23.58 -20.77 7.24
C LYS A 145 -22.17 -20.39 6.85
N GLU A 146 -21.23 -20.58 7.75
CA GLU A 146 -19.82 -20.49 7.44
C GLU A 146 -19.44 -21.43 6.29
N CYS A 147 -18.73 -20.88 5.33
CA CYS A 147 -18.23 -21.60 4.15
C CYS A 147 -17.06 -20.84 3.54
N LEU A 148 -16.29 -21.52 2.69
CA LEU A 148 -15.31 -20.83 1.87
C LEU A 148 -16.02 -20.18 0.67
N LEU A 149 -15.58 -18.96 0.34
CA LEU A 149 -15.95 -18.27 -0.88
C LEU A 149 -14.71 -18.13 -1.76
N MET A 150 -14.85 -18.41 -3.05
CA MET A 150 -13.76 -18.26 -4.01
C MET A 150 -14.22 -17.46 -5.22
N THR A 151 -13.45 -16.44 -5.60
CA THR A 151 -13.65 -15.75 -6.87
C THR A 151 -13.18 -16.64 -8.02
N PHE A 152 -14.07 -16.94 -8.98
CA PHE A 152 -13.77 -17.85 -10.09
C PHE A 152 -13.75 -17.19 -11.47
N ILE A 153 -14.06 -15.89 -11.57
CA ILE A 153 -13.96 -15.07 -12.79
C ILE A 153 -13.45 -13.67 -12.42
N GLY A 154 -12.51 -13.14 -13.19
CA GLY A 154 -12.04 -11.75 -13.08
C GLY A 154 -10.64 -11.63 -12.49
N ALA A 155 -10.22 -10.40 -12.19
CA ALA A 155 -8.86 -10.06 -11.75
C ALA A 155 -8.46 -10.72 -10.41
N GLY A 156 -9.43 -11.01 -9.53
CA GLY A 156 -9.20 -11.69 -8.25
C GLY A 156 -9.43 -13.21 -8.31
N ILE A 157 -9.24 -13.84 -9.48
CA ILE A 157 -9.43 -15.30 -9.61
C ILE A 157 -8.54 -16.06 -8.62
N GLY A 158 -9.15 -16.95 -7.85
CA GLY A 158 -8.49 -17.72 -6.79
C GLY A 158 -8.50 -17.04 -5.43
N ASP A 159 -8.86 -15.75 -5.33
CA ASP A 159 -9.07 -15.14 -4.02
C ASP A 159 -10.10 -15.93 -3.24
N THR A 160 -9.73 -16.34 -2.03
CA THR A 160 -10.55 -17.21 -1.18
C THR A 160 -10.59 -16.64 0.23
N CYS A 161 -11.79 -16.69 0.85
CA CYS A 161 -12.00 -16.29 2.24
C CYS A 161 -13.07 -17.15 2.90
N ILE A 162 -13.20 -17.06 4.23
CA ILE A 162 -14.34 -17.62 4.97
C ILE A 162 -15.45 -16.56 5.01
N PHE A 163 -16.66 -16.95 4.63
CA PHE A 163 -17.88 -16.18 4.90
C PHE A 163 -18.26 -16.35 6.38
N PRO A 164 -18.39 -15.25 7.16
CA PRO A 164 -18.52 -15.34 8.61
C PRO A 164 -19.93 -15.68 9.12
N ALA A 165 -20.91 -15.83 8.22
CA ALA A 165 -22.32 -16.16 8.53
C ALA A 165 -23.01 -15.25 9.56
N LEU A 166 -22.59 -13.97 9.68
CA LEU A 166 -23.18 -13.02 10.63
C LEU A 166 -24.66 -12.72 10.33
N LYS A 167 -25.03 -12.74 9.05
CA LYS A 167 -26.40 -12.57 8.55
C LYS A 167 -26.57 -13.32 7.25
N ARG A 168 -27.84 -13.58 6.86
CA ARG A 168 -28.14 -14.13 5.53
C ARG A 168 -27.64 -13.19 4.45
N CYS A 169 -26.84 -13.71 3.53
CA CYS A 169 -26.40 -13.03 2.31
C CYS A 169 -26.72 -13.90 1.09
N HIS A 170 -26.48 -13.37 -0.11
CA HIS A 170 -26.71 -14.12 -1.34
C HIS A 170 -25.52 -13.98 -2.29
N LEU A 171 -25.16 -15.07 -3.00
CA LEU A 171 -24.11 -15.03 -4.00
C LEU A 171 -24.49 -14.16 -5.19
N ALA A 172 -23.53 -13.39 -5.68
CA ALA A 172 -23.54 -12.86 -7.05
C ALA A 172 -22.85 -13.84 -8.01
N PRO A 173 -22.90 -13.59 -9.33
CA PRO A 173 -22.03 -14.24 -10.30
C PRO A 173 -20.56 -14.06 -9.91
N ASN A 174 -19.68 -14.92 -10.39
CA ASN A 174 -18.23 -14.85 -10.21
C ASN A 174 -17.69 -15.28 -8.84
N VAL A 175 -18.56 -15.60 -7.87
CA VAL A 175 -18.19 -16.16 -6.57
C VAL A 175 -18.77 -17.57 -6.42
N ALA A 176 -17.92 -18.52 -6.09
CA ALA A 176 -18.29 -19.88 -5.74
C ALA A 176 -18.42 -20.00 -4.22
N LYS A 177 -19.45 -20.75 -3.76
CA LYS A 177 -19.61 -21.23 -2.39
C LYS A 177 -19.03 -22.64 -2.30
N ILE A 178 -18.16 -22.86 -1.33
CA ILE A 178 -17.49 -24.12 -1.04
C ILE A 178 -17.86 -24.47 0.41
N GLU A 179 -18.93 -25.21 0.59
CA GLU A 179 -19.53 -25.54 1.88
C GLU A 179 -19.11 -26.97 2.33
N PRO A 180 -18.57 -27.16 3.55
CA PRO A 180 -18.14 -28.47 4.01
C PRO A 180 -19.32 -29.41 4.16
N TYR A 181 -19.17 -30.71 3.80
CA TYR A 181 -20.19 -31.72 4.04
C TYR A 181 -20.38 -32.00 5.53
N SER A 182 -19.37 -31.77 6.34
CA SER A 182 -19.34 -32.07 7.76
C SER A 182 -18.57 -31.03 8.55
N ASN A 183 -18.94 -30.84 9.81
CA ASN A 183 -18.15 -30.01 10.77
C ASN A 183 -16.82 -30.68 11.18
N LYS A 184 -16.46 -31.80 10.56
CA LYS A 184 -15.16 -32.50 10.76
C LYS A 184 -14.09 -32.08 9.79
N ILE A 185 -14.23 -30.92 9.14
CA ILE A 185 -13.24 -30.29 8.33
C ILE A 185 -13.05 -28.88 8.92
N ASP A 186 -11.82 -28.53 9.28
CA ASP A 186 -11.52 -27.15 9.69
C ASP A 186 -11.53 -26.24 8.46
N LEU A 187 -12.43 -25.26 8.45
CA LEU A 187 -12.53 -24.29 7.33
C LEU A 187 -11.28 -23.44 7.17
N LYS A 188 -10.60 -23.13 8.28
CA LYS A 188 -9.35 -22.35 8.23
C LYS A 188 -8.22 -23.17 7.62
N TYR A 189 -8.14 -24.49 7.89
CA TYR A 189 -7.20 -25.35 7.20
C TYR A 189 -7.45 -25.33 5.69
N GLY A 190 -8.72 -25.49 5.28
CA GLY A 190 -9.12 -25.39 3.87
C GLY A 190 -8.77 -24.04 3.25
N LEU A 191 -8.98 -22.95 3.98
CA LEU A 191 -8.59 -21.60 3.57
C LEU A 191 -7.08 -21.48 3.36
N TYR A 192 -6.28 -21.87 4.35
CA TYR A 192 -4.82 -21.77 4.30
C TYR A 192 -4.22 -22.68 3.23
N TYR A 193 -4.80 -23.87 3.01
CA TYR A 193 -4.42 -24.72 1.90
C TYR A 193 -4.61 -24.01 0.54
N LEU A 194 -5.78 -23.40 0.32
CA LEU A 194 -6.07 -22.66 -0.92
C LEU A 194 -5.25 -21.36 -1.06
N MET A 195 -4.81 -20.78 0.05
CA MET A 195 -3.92 -19.61 0.06
C MET A 195 -2.45 -19.97 -0.21
N SER A 196 -2.04 -21.21 -0.03
CA SER A 196 -0.68 -21.67 -0.28
C SER A 196 -0.30 -21.59 -1.77
N ASP A 197 1.00 -21.57 -2.05
CA ASP A 197 1.48 -21.57 -3.44
C ASP A 197 0.99 -22.80 -4.21
N LEU A 198 0.90 -23.98 -3.57
CA LEU A 198 0.35 -25.17 -4.19
C LEU A 198 -1.13 -25.01 -4.53
N GLY A 199 -1.95 -24.53 -3.59
CA GLY A 199 -3.37 -24.26 -3.82
C GLY A 199 -3.56 -23.27 -4.97
N GLN A 200 -2.77 -22.21 -5.01
CA GLN A 200 -2.80 -21.20 -6.07
C GLN A 200 -2.26 -21.72 -7.41
N LEU A 201 -1.27 -22.61 -7.40
CA LEU A 201 -0.79 -23.28 -8.63
C LEU A 201 -1.88 -24.19 -9.21
N GLY A 202 -2.61 -24.93 -8.36
CA GLY A 202 -3.77 -25.71 -8.74
C GLY A 202 -4.84 -24.83 -9.40
N VAL A 203 -5.15 -23.68 -8.81
CA VAL A 203 -6.10 -22.70 -9.37
C VAL A 203 -5.61 -22.13 -10.71
N ARG A 204 -4.34 -21.76 -10.84
CA ARG A 204 -3.75 -21.16 -12.07
C ARG A 204 -3.56 -22.19 -13.18
N GLY A 205 -3.11 -23.38 -12.85
CA GLY A 205 -2.86 -24.47 -13.81
C GLY A 205 -4.11 -24.92 -14.58
N ILE A 206 -5.28 -24.63 -14.03
CA ILE A 206 -6.58 -25.05 -14.56
C ILE A 206 -7.35 -23.87 -15.20
N SER A 207 -6.82 -22.65 -15.11
CA SER A 207 -7.46 -21.46 -15.69
C SER A 207 -7.44 -21.51 -17.23
N LYS A 208 -8.64 -21.47 -17.82
CA LYS A 208 -8.80 -21.41 -19.27
C LYS A 208 -8.77 -19.96 -19.77
N SER A 209 -7.86 -19.62 -20.68
CA SER A 209 -7.78 -18.33 -21.37
C SER A 209 -6.87 -17.26 -20.72
N THR A 210 -6.09 -16.61 -21.59
CA THR A 210 -5.16 -15.52 -21.22
C THR A 210 -5.84 -14.14 -21.15
N ALA A 211 -6.96 -13.93 -21.83
CA ALA A 211 -7.64 -12.63 -21.92
C ALA A 211 -8.62 -12.39 -20.75
N GLN A 212 -9.34 -13.40 -20.31
CA GLN A 212 -10.20 -13.36 -19.10
C GLN A 212 -10.13 -14.70 -18.39
N PRO A 213 -9.27 -14.86 -17.38
CA PRO A 213 -9.12 -16.11 -16.66
C PRO A 213 -10.44 -16.50 -16.01
N SER A 214 -10.83 -17.77 -16.13
CA SER A 214 -12.04 -18.30 -15.51
C SER A 214 -11.87 -19.76 -15.08
N LEU A 215 -12.44 -20.11 -13.93
CA LEU A 215 -12.52 -21.47 -13.43
C LEU A 215 -13.94 -22.02 -13.64
N SER A 216 -14.05 -23.29 -14.00
CA SER A 216 -15.35 -23.96 -13.95
C SER A 216 -15.60 -24.55 -12.57
N MET A 217 -16.86 -24.81 -12.23
CA MET A 217 -17.18 -25.51 -10.98
C MET A 217 -16.59 -26.93 -10.94
N ALA A 218 -16.50 -27.63 -12.09
CA ALA A 218 -15.84 -28.91 -12.19
C ALA A 218 -14.34 -28.80 -11.86
N THR A 219 -13.72 -27.74 -12.31
CA THR A 219 -12.31 -27.43 -12.07
C THR A 219 -12.02 -27.19 -10.59
N ILE A 220 -12.86 -26.38 -9.92
CA ILE A 220 -12.71 -26.14 -8.47
C ILE A 220 -12.88 -27.45 -7.69
N ARG A 221 -13.85 -28.31 -8.09
CA ARG A 221 -14.07 -29.61 -7.46
C ARG A 221 -12.89 -30.55 -7.57
N SER A 222 -12.17 -30.51 -8.67
CA SER A 222 -11.03 -31.39 -8.95
C SER A 222 -9.69 -30.91 -8.34
N LEU A 223 -9.66 -29.78 -7.61
CA LEU A 223 -8.45 -29.35 -6.92
C LEU A 223 -8.05 -30.39 -5.87
N ASP A 224 -6.83 -30.89 -5.97
CA ASP A 224 -6.28 -31.83 -5.01
C ASP A 224 -6.06 -31.17 -3.65
N VAL A 225 -6.26 -31.94 -2.58
CA VAL A 225 -6.09 -31.50 -1.18
C VAL A 225 -5.36 -32.58 -0.40
N ALA A 226 -4.26 -32.23 0.24
CA ALA A 226 -3.62 -33.05 1.25
C ALA A 226 -4.39 -32.86 2.56
N LEU A 227 -5.09 -33.92 3.01
CA LEU A 227 -5.96 -33.90 4.20
C LEU A 227 -5.24 -34.49 5.40
N PRO A 228 -4.97 -33.71 6.47
CA PRO A 228 -4.48 -34.21 7.76
C PRO A 228 -5.58 -34.85 8.61
N PRO A 229 -5.22 -35.60 9.67
CA PRO A 229 -6.10 -35.87 10.80
C PRO A 229 -6.76 -34.61 11.35
N LEU A 230 -8.03 -34.69 11.80
CA LEU A 230 -8.76 -33.48 12.25
C LEU A 230 -8.06 -32.74 13.40
N THR A 231 -7.52 -33.47 14.37
CA THR A 231 -6.75 -32.90 15.49
C THR A 231 -5.48 -32.19 15.01
N GLU A 232 -4.83 -32.70 13.98
CA GLU A 232 -3.68 -32.08 13.36
C GLU A 232 -4.07 -30.83 12.56
N GLN A 233 -5.24 -30.83 11.86
CA GLN A 233 -5.74 -29.59 11.21
C GLN A 233 -5.83 -28.43 12.21
N TYR A 234 -6.38 -28.68 13.43
CA TYR A 234 -6.45 -27.66 14.47
C TYR A 234 -5.07 -27.18 14.96
N ARG A 235 -4.11 -28.10 15.12
CA ARG A 235 -2.72 -27.73 15.51
C ARG A 235 -2.04 -26.90 14.42
N ILE A 236 -2.21 -27.30 13.16
CA ILE A 236 -1.67 -26.56 12.00
C ILE A 236 -2.26 -25.14 11.96
N VAL A 237 -3.58 -25.01 12.05
CA VAL A 237 -4.27 -23.71 12.03
C VAL A 237 -3.79 -22.83 13.18
N ALA A 238 -3.73 -23.35 14.40
CA ALA A 238 -3.27 -22.60 15.56
C ALA A 238 -1.80 -22.09 15.39
N GLU A 239 -0.93 -22.91 14.84
CA GLU A 239 0.46 -22.53 14.62
C GLU A 239 0.61 -21.53 13.47
N ILE A 240 -0.18 -21.65 12.36
CA ILE A 240 -0.23 -20.64 11.30
C ILE A 240 -0.69 -19.29 11.86
N GLU A 241 -1.79 -19.28 12.62
CA GLU A 241 -2.34 -18.04 13.20
C GLU A 241 -1.35 -17.36 14.12
N LYS A 242 -0.67 -18.11 14.95
CA LYS A 242 0.42 -17.60 15.83
C LYS A 242 1.55 -16.95 15.02
N TRP A 243 2.02 -17.58 13.96
CA TRP A 243 3.06 -17.02 13.11
C TRP A 243 2.58 -15.80 12.33
N PHE A 244 1.34 -15.80 11.85
CA PHE A 244 0.75 -14.67 11.14
C PHE A 244 0.58 -13.47 12.07
N GLU A 245 0.14 -13.67 13.30
CA GLU A 245 0.07 -12.62 14.31
C GLU A 245 1.45 -11.98 14.58
N LEU A 246 2.50 -12.80 14.71
CA LEU A 246 3.87 -12.29 14.88
C LEU A 246 4.33 -11.47 13.65
N ILE A 247 3.98 -11.91 12.46
CA ILE A 247 4.29 -11.18 11.23
C ILE A 247 3.53 -9.84 11.20
N ASP A 248 2.25 -9.84 11.58
CA ASP A 248 1.43 -8.62 11.65
C ASP A 248 2.02 -7.61 12.65
N GLN A 249 2.49 -8.10 13.82
CA GLN A 249 3.17 -7.26 14.82
C GLN A 249 4.46 -6.65 14.27
N ILE A 250 5.24 -7.41 13.49
CA ILE A 250 6.47 -6.92 12.85
C ILE A 250 6.12 -5.84 11.80
N GLU A 251 5.11 -6.07 10.96
CA GLU A 251 4.66 -5.12 9.94
C GLU A 251 4.15 -3.82 10.58
N GLN A 252 3.35 -3.93 11.65
CA GLN A 252 2.86 -2.78 12.39
C GLN A 252 4.01 -2.00 13.04
N GLY A 253 4.92 -2.69 13.73
CA GLY A 253 6.09 -2.06 14.34
C GLY A 253 6.99 -1.35 13.33
N LYS A 254 7.14 -1.91 12.13
CA LYS A 254 7.86 -1.28 11.02
C LYS A 254 7.16 0.01 10.56
N SER A 255 5.84 -0.02 10.38
CA SER A 255 5.03 1.14 10.00
C SER A 255 5.08 2.26 11.06
N ASP A 256 4.98 1.90 12.34
CA ASP A 256 5.04 2.83 13.46
C ASP A 256 6.41 3.50 13.56
N LEU A 257 7.49 2.74 13.35
CA LEU A 257 8.84 3.27 13.35
C LEU A 257 9.09 4.23 12.17
N GLN A 258 8.60 3.91 10.98
CA GLN A 258 8.65 4.83 9.82
C GLN A 258 7.92 6.15 10.11
N THR A 259 6.76 6.08 10.75
CA THR A 259 5.99 7.25 11.17
C THR A 259 6.76 8.07 12.21
N THR A 260 7.36 7.41 13.19
CA THR A 260 8.17 8.04 14.24
C THR A 260 9.40 8.73 13.66
N ILE A 261 10.10 8.12 12.70
CA ILE A 261 11.24 8.73 12.00
C ILE A 261 10.81 10.02 11.30
N LYS A 262 9.69 10.00 10.56
CA LYS A 262 9.16 11.19 9.88
C LYS A 262 8.82 12.31 10.88
N GLN A 263 8.15 11.99 11.99
CA GLN A 263 7.82 12.95 13.04
C GLN A 263 9.09 13.51 13.70
N THR A 264 10.08 12.66 13.95
CA THR A 264 11.36 13.07 14.54
C THR A 264 12.11 14.04 13.62
N LYS A 265 12.19 13.76 12.30
CA LYS A 265 12.79 14.68 11.33
C LYS A 265 12.07 16.04 11.32
N SER A 266 10.73 16.04 11.33
CA SER A 266 9.96 17.28 11.42
C SER A 266 10.24 18.05 12.71
N LYS A 267 10.37 17.34 13.84
CA LYS A 267 10.69 17.96 15.14
C LYS A 267 12.11 18.54 15.20
N ILE A 268 13.08 17.88 14.59
CA ILE A 268 14.45 18.40 14.47
C ILE A 268 14.45 19.73 13.72
N LEU A 269 13.75 19.81 12.58
CA LEU A 269 13.64 21.05 11.82
C LEU A 269 12.90 22.15 12.59
N ASP A 270 11.84 21.79 13.33
CA ASP A 270 11.13 22.72 14.19
C ASP A 270 12.03 23.31 15.29
N LEU A 271 12.81 22.45 15.97
CA LEU A 271 13.80 22.90 16.94
C LEU A 271 14.87 23.81 16.32
N ALA A 272 15.27 23.50 15.08
CA ALA A 272 16.27 24.29 14.34
C ALA A 272 15.80 25.72 14.11
N ILE A 273 14.60 25.92 13.55
CA ILE A 273 14.08 27.26 13.22
C ILE A 273 13.72 28.09 14.45
N HIS A 274 13.58 27.47 15.63
CA HIS A 274 13.34 28.14 16.91
C HIS A 274 14.64 28.39 17.70
N GLY A 275 15.83 28.10 17.14
CA GLY A 275 17.13 28.27 17.83
C GLY A 275 17.32 27.34 19.05
N LYS A 276 16.69 26.16 19.04
CA LYS A 276 16.70 25.19 20.15
C LYS A 276 17.46 23.90 19.82
N LEU A 277 18.00 23.76 18.61
CA LEU A 277 18.70 22.54 18.18
C LEU A 277 20.16 22.51 18.63
N VAL A 278 20.83 23.64 18.66
CA VAL A 278 22.21 23.80 19.11
C VAL A 278 22.30 24.88 20.19
N PRO A 279 23.36 24.86 21.04
CA PRO A 279 23.56 25.90 22.01
C PRO A 279 23.86 27.26 21.32
N GLN A 280 23.36 28.37 21.91
CA GLN A 280 23.71 29.72 21.51
C GLN A 280 25.13 30.04 21.94
N ASP A 281 25.96 30.61 21.05
CA ASP A 281 27.29 31.10 21.40
C ASP A 281 27.27 32.64 21.47
N PRO A 282 27.57 33.26 22.62
CA PRO A 282 27.57 34.70 22.79
C PRO A 282 28.67 35.39 21.97
N ASN A 283 29.65 34.66 21.46
CA ASN A 283 30.73 35.19 20.62
C ASN A 283 30.36 35.21 19.13
N ASP A 284 29.24 34.59 18.73
CA ASP A 284 28.80 34.67 17.35
C ASP A 284 28.42 36.10 16.99
N GLU A 285 28.81 36.53 15.79
CA GLU A 285 28.39 37.83 15.27
C GLU A 285 26.87 37.86 15.08
N PRO A 286 26.13 38.80 15.69
CA PRO A 286 24.69 38.86 15.56
C PRO A 286 24.23 38.98 14.10
N ALA A 287 23.10 38.34 13.75
CA ALA A 287 22.57 38.28 12.38
C ALA A 287 22.26 39.65 11.78
N ILE A 288 22.03 40.68 12.59
CA ILE A 288 21.82 42.05 12.13
C ILE A 288 23.08 42.61 11.42
N GLU A 289 24.30 42.27 11.89
CA GLU A 289 25.55 42.73 11.26
C GLU A 289 25.75 42.01 9.92
N LEU A 290 25.36 40.75 9.81
CA LEU A 290 25.33 40.03 8.54
C LEU A 290 24.39 40.72 7.53
N LEU A 291 23.16 41.04 7.95
CA LEU A 291 22.17 41.70 7.09
C LEU A 291 22.63 43.11 6.65
N LYS A 292 23.27 43.89 7.50
CA LYS A 292 23.85 45.19 7.13
C LYS A 292 24.99 45.08 6.10
N ARG A 293 25.73 43.97 6.09
CA ARG A 293 26.73 43.72 5.03
C ARG A 293 26.09 43.40 3.68
N ILE A 294 24.97 42.73 3.68
CA ILE A 294 24.19 42.40 2.45
C ILE A 294 23.50 43.67 1.93
N SER A 295 22.84 44.41 2.84
CA SER A 295 22.14 45.66 2.56
C SER A 295 22.44 46.68 3.64
N PRO A 296 23.30 47.70 3.36
CA PRO A 296 23.65 48.71 4.34
C PRO A 296 22.48 49.47 4.94
N ASP A 297 21.41 49.64 4.18
CA ASP A 297 20.17 50.31 4.59
C ASP A 297 19.15 49.37 5.23
N PHE A 298 19.53 48.13 5.55
CA PHE A 298 18.62 47.16 6.15
C PHE A 298 18.05 47.68 7.47
N THR A 299 16.72 47.74 7.55
CA THR A 299 15.99 48.07 8.77
C THR A 299 15.19 46.85 9.22
N PRO A 300 15.30 46.44 10.50
CA PRO A 300 14.50 45.35 11.02
C PRO A 300 13.02 45.59 10.77
N CYS A 301 12.31 44.57 10.26
CA CYS A 301 10.86 44.63 10.14
C CYS A 301 10.22 44.48 11.52
N ASP A 302 9.94 45.59 12.19
CA ASP A 302 9.24 45.61 13.48
C ASP A 302 7.71 45.61 13.28
N ASN A 303 7.20 44.55 12.69
CA ASN A 303 5.74 44.42 12.46
C ASN A 303 5.02 43.60 13.55
N GLY A 304 5.71 43.25 14.66
CA GLY A 304 5.06 42.70 15.88
C GLY A 304 4.23 41.40 15.75
N HIS A 305 4.17 40.78 14.57
CA HIS A 305 3.31 39.63 14.28
C HIS A 305 4.07 38.43 13.72
N TYR A 306 5.22 38.13 14.32
CA TYR A 306 5.92 36.88 14.01
C TYR A 306 5.28 35.72 14.75
N THR A 307 5.23 34.56 14.11
CA THR A 307 4.52 33.39 14.62
C THR A 307 5.19 32.75 15.85
N PHE A 308 6.43 33.10 16.15
CA PHE A 308 7.17 32.60 17.32
C PHE A 308 8.35 33.53 17.69
N GLU A 309 8.85 33.38 18.91
CA GLU A 309 10.03 34.08 19.41
C GLU A 309 11.32 33.42 18.94
N ILE A 310 12.33 34.20 18.60
CA ILE A 310 13.67 33.79 18.18
C ILE A 310 14.73 34.24 19.19
N PRO A 311 15.94 33.61 19.24
CA PRO A 311 17.05 34.06 20.07
C PRO A 311 17.44 35.53 19.79
N LYS A 312 18.00 36.21 20.78
CA LYS A 312 18.37 37.64 20.68
C LYS A 312 19.43 37.93 19.63
N SER A 313 20.29 36.95 19.32
CA SER A 313 21.35 37.07 18.29
C SER A 313 20.79 36.91 16.87
N TRP A 314 19.54 36.41 16.72
CA TRP A 314 18.87 36.19 15.44
C TRP A 314 18.13 37.47 14.99
N MET A 315 17.79 37.51 13.70
CA MET A 315 17.02 38.60 13.13
C MET A 315 15.97 38.10 12.15
N TRP A 316 14.76 38.63 12.24
CA TRP A 316 13.76 38.44 11.19
C TRP A 316 14.07 39.29 9.97
N CYS A 317 14.11 38.63 8.79
CA CYS A 317 14.23 39.31 7.49
C CYS A 317 13.28 38.64 6.50
N LYS A 318 13.11 39.23 5.31
CA LYS A 318 12.40 38.57 4.21
C LYS A 318 13.38 37.72 3.42
N LEU A 319 12.88 36.65 2.78
CA LEU A 319 13.70 35.83 1.88
C LEU A 319 14.37 36.71 0.81
N GLY A 320 13.67 37.72 0.29
CA GLY A 320 14.22 38.67 -0.71
C GLY A 320 15.35 39.55 -0.22
N ASP A 321 15.58 39.67 1.10
CA ASP A 321 16.69 40.43 1.67
C ASP A 321 18.02 39.65 1.58
N ILE A 322 17.94 38.31 1.45
CA ILE A 322 19.10 37.40 1.48
C ILE A 322 19.21 36.49 0.24
N ALA A 323 18.26 36.56 -0.68
CA ALA A 323 18.19 35.67 -1.84
C ALA A 323 17.57 36.33 -3.08
N GLN A 324 17.94 35.80 -4.23
CA GLN A 324 17.29 36.09 -5.50
C GLN A 324 16.50 34.90 -5.99
N SER A 325 15.41 35.12 -6.74
CA SER A 325 14.61 34.05 -7.31
C SER A 325 14.36 34.28 -8.79
N ASN A 326 14.35 33.18 -9.57
CA ASN A 326 14.02 33.19 -10.99
C ASN A 326 13.02 32.05 -11.29
N ILE A 327 12.08 32.32 -12.21
CA ILE A 327 11.14 31.33 -12.72
C ILE A 327 11.76 30.62 -13.93
N GLY A 328 11.47 29.32 -14.04
CA GLY A 328 12.04 28.47 -15.07
C GLY A 328 11.50 28.67 -16.48
N LEU A 329 11.96 27.81 -17.36
CA LEU A 329 11.71 27.85 -18.79
C LEU A 329 10.27 27.44 -19.13
N THR A 330 9.60 28.24 -19.97
CA THR A 330 8.38 27.82 -20.66
C THR A 330 8.75 27.24 -22.02
N TYR A 331 8.33 26.03 -22.33
CA TYR A 331 8.58 25.34 -23.58
C TYR A 331 7.29 24.66 -24.09
N LYS A 332 7.22 24.38 -25.39
CA LYS A 332 6.10 23.70 -26.03
C LYS A 332 6.36 22.18 -26.12
N PRO A 333 5.34 21.34 -26.23
CA PRO A 333 5.53 19.91 -26.50
C PRO A 333 6.39 19.61 -27.73
N THR A 334 6.37 20.48 -28.74
CA THR A 334 7.18 20.41 -29.96
C THR A 334 8.66 20.67 -29.74
N ASP A 335 9.04 21.27 -28.63
CA ASP A 335 10.45 21.55 -28.28
C ASP A 335 11.12 20.36 -27.59
N ILE A 336 10.34 19.32 -27.23
CA ILE A 336 10.85 18.12 -26.55
C ILE A 336 11.65 17.28 -27.57
N THR A 337 12.85 16.88 -27.17
CA THR A 337 13.77 16.08 -28.01
C THR A 337 14.71 15.25 -27.16
N ASP A 338 15.22 14.14 -27.68
CA ASP A 338 16.12 13.25 -26.95
C ASP A 338 17.53 13.85 -26.72
N ASN A 339 17.96 14.80 -27.56
CA ASN A 339 19.32 15.40 -27.55
C ASN A 339 19.34 16.86 -27.08
N GLY A 340 18.27 17.34 -26.41
CA GLY A 340 18.18 18.73 -25.91
C GLY A 340 18.79 18.92 -24.52
N ILE A 341 18.65 20.15 -24.01
CA ILE A 341 19.01 20.52 -22.64
C ILE A 341 18.03 19.87 -21.65
N PRO A 342 18.50 19.18 -20.61
CA PRO A 342 17.63 18.62 -19.59
C PRO A 342 16.92 19.72 -18.81
N VAL A 343 15.64 19.48 -18.47
CA VAL A 343 14.80 20.43 -17.73
C VAL A 343 14.24 19.73 -16.49
N TYR A 344 14.63 20.17 -15.32
CA TYR A 344 14.10 19.66 -14.06
C TYR A 344 12.69 20.19 -13.79
N ARG A 345 11.80 19.29 -13.41
CA ARG A 345 10.39 19.53 -13.10
C ARG A 345 10.07 19.04 -11.69
N SER A 346 8.84 19.19 -11.23
CA SER A 346 8.42 18.71 -9.92
C SER A 346 8.62 17.18 -9.72
N ASN A 347 8.61 16.38 -10.80
CA ASN A 347 8.88 14.94 -10.75
C ASN A 347 10.34 14.62 -10.43
N ASN A 348 11.25 15.54 -10.72
CA ASN A 348 12.67 15.39 -10.46
C ASN A 348 13.08 15.78 -9.02
N ILE A 349 12.11 16.10 -8.15
CA ILE A 349 12.38 16.24 -6.72
C ILE A 349 11.70 15.06 -6.00
N ARG A 350 12.47 14.19 -5.35
CA ARG A 350 11.99 13.09 -4.51
C ARG A 350 12.76 13.06 -3.20
N ASP A 351 12.04 12.94 -2.11
CA ASP A 351 12.62 12.83 -0.76
C ASP A 351 13.71 13.91 -0.47
N ARG A 352 13.40 15.17 -0.87
CA ARG A 352 14.29 16.35 -0.71
C ARG A 352 15.58 16.31 -1.55
N LYS A 353 15.67 15.40 -2.53
CA LYS A 353 16.84 15.24 -3.43
C LYS A 353 16.40 15.33 -4.88
N ILE A 354 17.38 15.57 -5.76
CA ILE A 354 17.17 15.52 -7.20
C ILE A 354 17.15 14.06 -7.68
N ASP A 355 16.07 13.71 -8.39
CA ASP A 355 15.92 12.43 -9.07
C ASP A 355 16.02 12.62 -10.58
N LYS A 356 17.05 12.05 -11.16
CA LYS A 356 17.36 12.14 -12.60
C LYS A 356 16.70 11.02 -13.43
N SER A 357 15.84 10.17 -12.85
CA SER A 357 15.28 8.99 -13.52
C SER A 357 14.28 9.31 -14.64
N ASP A 358 13.60 10.48 -14.58
CA ASP A 358 12.60 10.93 -15.57
C ASP A 358 12.97 12.33 -16.07
N LEU A 359 13.94 12.44 -16.97
CA LEU A 359 14.39 13.70 -17.53
C LEU A 359 13.69 14.01 -18.85
N VAL A 360 13.10 15.20 -18.92
CA VAL A 360 12.68 15.81 -20.19
C VAL A 360 13.80 16.69 -20.72
N ARG A 361 14.11 16.56 -21.99
CA ARG A 361 15.08 17.38 -22.70
C ARG A 361 14.37 18.28 -23.72
N VAL A 362 14.85 19.49 -23.89
CA VAL A 362 14.24 20.44 -24.81
C VAL A 362 15.27 21.15 -25.68
N ASN A 363 14.84 21.50 -26.89
CA ASN A 363 15.56 22.39 -27.79
C ASN A 363 14.79 23.70 -27.91
N ALA A 364 14.95 24.59 -26.94
CA ALA A 364 14.30 25.89 -26.85
C ALA A 364 15.31 26.96 -26.44
N PRO A 365 15.09 28.25 -26.76
CA PRO A 365 15.93 29.34 -26.26
C PRO A 365 15.84 29.40 -24.74
N ILE A 366 17.00 29.32 -24.06
CA ILE A 366 17.11 29.36 -22.61
C ILE A 366 17.92 30.58 -22.21
N LEU A 367 17.40 31.40 -21.32
CA LEU A 367 18.09 32.55 -20.78
C LEU A 367 19.12 32.07 -19.74
N GLU A 368 20.23 32.80 -19.60
CA GLU A 368 21.30 32.48 -18.64
C GLU A 368 20.79 32.28 -17.21
N LYS A 369 19.87 33.13 -16.74
CA LYS A 369 19.21 32.99 -15.43
C LYS A 369 18.34 31.74 -15.23
N GLN A 370 18.03 31.05 -16.31
CA GLN A 370 17.22 29.81 -16.32
C GLN A 370 18.08 28.54 -16.36
N PHE A 371 19.40 28.64 -16.35
CA PHE A 371 20.30 27.52 -16.08
C PHE A 371 20.49 27.37 -14.58
N LEU A 372 20.56 26.10 -14.15
CA LEU A 372 20.86 25.73 -12.78
C LEU A 372 22.37 25.83 -12.51
N ASN A 373 22.72 26.22 -11.29
CA ASN A 373 24.06 26.19 -10.76
C ASN A 373 24.10 25.26 -9.54
N ILE A 374 25.28 24.70 -9.26
CA ILE A 374 25.49 23.97 -8.00
C ILE A 374 25.27 24.94 -6.83
N GLY A 375 24.55 24.47 -5.82
CA GLY A 375 24.11 25.28 -4.67
C GLY A 375 22.76 25.98 -4.86
N ASP A 376 22.18 26.01 -6.06
CA ASP A 376 20.81 26.52 -6.29
C ASP A 376 19.80 25.69 -5.51
N LEU A 377 18.80 26.37 -4.92
CA LEU A 377 17.65 25.71 -4.30
C LEU A 377 16.48 25.72 -5.28
N LEU A 378 16.16 24.55 -5.84
CA LEU A 378 15.05 24.35 -6.77
C LEU A 378 13.75 24.11 -6.01
N ILE A 379 12.69 24.85 -6.33
CA ILE A 379 11.41 24.87 -5.61
C ILE A 379 10.26 24.66 -6.58
N CYS A 380 9.34 23.74 -6.28
CA CYS A 380 8.08 23.59 -7.01
C CYS A 380 7.11 24.71 -6.60
N VAL A 381 6.89 25.69 -7.48
CA VAL A 381 6.04 26.85 -7.19
C VAL A 381 4.65 26.77 -7.79
N ARG A 382 4.39 25.79 -8.69
CA ARG A 382 3.07 25.55 -9.28
C ARG A 382 2.88 24.06 -9.56
N ASN A 383 1.71 23.52 -9.18
CA ASN A 383 1.35 22.13 -9.52
C ASN A 383 -0.17 21.96 -9.40
N GLY A 384 -0.75 20.98 -10.12
CA GLY A 384 -2.16 20.61 -9.97
C GLY A 384 -2.49 20.02 -8.59
N SER A 385 -1.50 19.44 -7.90
CA SER A 385 -1.63 18.94 -6.53
C SER A 385 -1.03 19.90 -5.51
N ARG A 386 -1.82 20.40 -4.56
CA ARG A 386 -1.38 21.27 -3.46
C ARG A 386 -0.19 20.67 -2.68
N ARG A 387 -0.21 19.36 -2.51
CA ARG A 387 0.81 18.57 -1.80
C ARG A 387 2.23 18.70 -2.38
N LEU A 388 2.35 19.07 -3.65
CA LEU A 388 3.64 19.22 -4.34
C LEU A 388 4.16 20.65 -4.33
N ILE A 389 3.35 21.62 -3.95
CA ILE A 389 3.75 23.02 -3.87
C ILE A 389 4.69 23.20 -2.67
N GLY A 390 5.79 23.91 -2.88
CA GLY A 390 6.83 24.13 -1.87
C GLY A 390 7.88 23.02 -1.78
N LYS A 391 7.66 21.87 -2.45
CA LYS A 391 8.63 20.79 -2.53
C LYS A 391 9.94 21.32 -3.14
N CYS A 392 11.08 21.08 -2.48
CA CYS A 392 12.34 21.67 -2.88
C CYS A 392 13.53 20.70 -2.70
N ALA A 393 14.61 20.98 -3.44
CA ALA A 393 15.89 20.28 -3.34
C ALA A 393 17.03 21.22 -3.69
N ILE A 394 18.21 21.01 -3.08
CA ILE A 394 19.43 21.69 -3.45
C ILE A 394 20.09 20.97 -4.63
N ILE A 395 20.63 21.73 -5.56
CA ILE A 395 21.42 21.20 -6.67
C ILE A 395 22.83 20.91 -6.15
N GLU A 396 23.10 19.66 -5.84
CA GLU A 396 24.41 19.23 -5.32
C GLU A 396 25.41 18.96 -6.44
N GLU A 397 24.92 18.48 -7.60
CA GLU A 397 25.73 18.16 -8.77
C GLU A 397 24.97 18.37 -10.09
N LEU A 398 25.69 18.67 -11.14
CA LEU A 398 25.17 18.77 -12.51
C LEU A 398 26.11 18.04 -13.45
N ASP A 399 25.60 17.06 -14.22
CA ASP A 399 26.38 16.31 -15.21
C ASP A 399 26.58 17.11 -16.51
N GLU A 400 25.69 18.04 -16.79
CA GLU A 400 25.64 18.90 -17.96
C GLU A 400 24.88 20.19 -17.69
N ALA A 401 24.93 21.14 -18.60
CA ALA A 401 24.11 22.35 -18.52
C ALA A 401 22.62 21.97 -18.46
N THR A 402 21.96 22.30 -17.36
CA THR A 402 20.59 21.89 -17.05
C THR A 402 19.71 23.09 -16.74
N SER A 403 18.49 23.10 -17.23
CA SER A 403 17.47 24.12 -16.96
C SER A 403 16.37 23.58 -16.03
N PHE A 404 15.35 24.39 -15.77
CA PHE A 404 14.19 24.01 -14.97
C PHE A 404 12.90 24.58 -15.56
N GLY A 405 11.78 23.87 -15.39
CA GLY A 405 10.51 24.23 -16.04
C GLY A 405 9.80 25.39 -15.38
N ALA A 406 8.85 26.04 -16.09
CA ALA A 406 8.10 27.22 -15.66
C ALA A 406 7.25 27.02 -14.38
N PHE A 407 7.03 25.78 -13.96
CA PHE A 407 6.35 25.45 -12.69
C PHE A 407 7.32 25.37 -11.51
N MET A 408 8.58 25.60 -11.78
CA MET A 408 9.67 25.64 -10.81
C MET A 408 10.22 27.05 -10.68
N ALA A 409 10.74 27.36 -9.52
CA ALA A 409 11.57 28.52 -9.29
C ALA A 409 12.92 28.08 -8.70
N VAL A 410 13.95 28.85 -8.94
CA VAL A 410 15.22 28.70 -8.26
C VAL A 410 15.39 29.84 -7.25
N CYS A 411 15.89 29.51 -6.07
CA CYS A 411 16.37 30.46 -5.08
C CYS A 411 17.90 30.41 -5.07
N ARG A 412 18.56 31.60 -5.14
CA ARG A 412 20.01 31.77 -5.17
C ARG A 412 20.45 32.60 -3.98
N SER A 413 21.16 31.97 -3.08
CA SER A 413 21.66 32.56 -1.85
C SER A 413 22.85 31.76 -1.33
N GLU A 414 23.75 32.41 -0.64
CA GLU A 414 24.82 31.77 0.16
C GLU A 414 24.24 31.02 1.37
N TYR A 415 22.97 31.28 1.71
CA TYR A 415 22.24 30.68 2.85
C TYR A 415 21.29 29.58 2.43
N ASN A 416 21.41 29.02 1.23
CA ASN A 416 20.47 28.06 0.68
C ASN A 416 20.31 26.80 1.54
N GLN A 417 21.33 26.35 2.26
CA GLN A 417 21.20 25.20 3.20
C GLN A 417 20.26 25.54 4.36
N TRP A 418 20.34 26.73 4.92
CA TRP A 418 19.43 27.21 5.95
C TRP A 418 18.00 27.36 5.40
N ILE A 419 17.87 28.06 4.26
CA ILE A 419 16.59 28.27 3.59
C ILE A 419 15.92 26.93 3.26
N PHE A 420 16.67 25.96 2.74
CA PHE A 420 16.19 24.62 2.43
C PHE A 420 15.60 23.91 3.67
N ASN A 421 16.28 23.96 4.80
CA ASN A 421 15.78 23.37 6.02
C ASN A 421 14.50 24.06 6.50
N LEU A 422 14.42 25.39 6.40
CA LEU A 422 13.23 26.16 6.74
C LEU A 422 12.04 25.83 5.83
N LEU A 423 12.24 25.74 4.50
CA LEU A 423 11.18 25.39 3.55
C LEU A 423 10.65 23.94 3.73
N ASN A 424 11.33 23.12 4.50
CA ASN A 424 10.88 21.75 4.86
C ASN A 424 10.24 21.67 6.25
N THR A 425 9.78 22.80 6.82
CA THR A 425 9.10 22.86 8.12
C THR A 425 7.61 23.10 7.99
N ILE A 426 6.86 22.75 9.04
CA ILE A 426 5.45 23.10 9.18
C ILE A 426 5.22 24.62 9.18
N TYR A 427 6.22 25.41 9.56
CA TYR A 427 6.16 26.87 9.48
C TYR A 427 5.92 27.34 8.04
N PHE A 428 6.67 26.80 7.08
CA PHE A 428 6.49 27.14 5.66
C PHE A 428 5.14 26.64 5.11
N ASP A 429 4.71 25.46 5.48
CA ASP A 429 3.40 24.95 5.07
C ASP A 429 2.27 25.87 5.54
N ARG A 430 2.30 26.33 6.79
CA ARG A 430 1.33 27.28 7.34
C ARG A 430 1.40 28.63 6.61
N TYR A 431 2.59 29.17 6.36
CA TYR A 431 2.74 30.38 5.58
C TYR A 431 2.07 30.28 4.19
N LEU A 432 2.21 29.11 3.54
CA LEU A 432 1.56 28.88 2.26
C LEU A 432 0.03 28.78 2.36
N ASP A 433 -0.49 28.18 3.43
CA ASP A 433 -1.93 28.05 3.64
C ASP A 433 -2.57 29.41 3.96
N ASP A 434 -1.95 30.22 4.79
CA ASP A 434 -2.42 31.57 5.15
C ASP A 434 -2.36 32.53 3.96
N SER A 435 -1.36 32.37 3.08
CA SER A 435 -1.16 33.21 1.89
C SER A 435 -2.10 32.90 0.73
N ASN A 436 -2.70 31.70 0.69
CA ASN A 436 -3.56 31.23 -0.39
C ASN A 436 -5.06 31.42 -0.07
N SER A 437 -5.53 32.65 0.04
CA SER A 437 -6.95 32.97 0.21
C SER A 437 -7.81 32.70 -1.05
N THR A 438 -7.22 32.24 -2.15
CA THR A 438 -7.91 31.91 -3.41
C THR A 438 -7.40 30.61 -4.03
N ALA A 439 -8.28 29.88 -4.67
CA ALA A 439 -8.21 28.51 -5.21
C ALA A 439 -7.07 28.18 -6.21
N ILE A 440 -5.92 28.84 -6.16
CA ILE A 440 -4.81 28.64 -7.12
C ILE A 440 -3.64 27.97 -6.39
N ASN A 441 -3.34 26.74 -6.76
CA ASN A 441 -2.18 25.98 -6.31
C ASN A 441 -0.86 26.56 -6.88
N GLN A 442 -0.47 27.75 -6.41
CA GLN A 442 0.71 28.47 -6.90
C GLN A 442 1.33 29.37 -5.81
N ILE A 443 2.67 29.37 -5.72
CA ILE A 443 3.47 30.37 -5.02
C ILE A 443 3.97 31.37 -6.08
N THR A 444 3.61 32.65 -5.96
CA THR A 444 4.18 33.68 -6.81
C THR A 444 5.61 34.02 -6.34
N GLN A 445 6.44 34.55 -7.24
CA GLN A 445 7.79 35.00 -6.87
C GLN A 445 7.72 36.08 -5.77
N ARG A 446 6.73 36.96 -5.81
CA ARG A 446 6.50 37.97 -4.78
C ARG A 446 6.18 37.33 -3.40
N MET A 447 5.34 36.31 -3.37
CA MET A 447 5.04 35.57 -2.13
C MET A 447 6.28 34.89 -1.59
N LEU A 448 7.04 34.21 -2.47
CA LEU A 448 8.28 33.53 -2.07
C LEU A 448 9.28 34.49 -1.45
N LEU A 449 9.55 35.61 -2.12
CA LEU A 449 10.52 36.63 -1.63
C LEU A 449 10.03 37.41 -0.41
N ALA A 450 8.71 37.42 -0.15
CA ALA A 450 8.13 38.04 1.04
C ALA A 450 8.11 37.12 2.27
N LEU A 451 8.48 35.82 2.13
CA LEU A 451 8.52 34.85 3.23
C LEU A 451 9.39 35.38 4.37
N PRO A 452 8.87 35.50 5.60
CA PRO A 452 9.69 35.87 6.75
C PRO A 452 10.65 34.71 7.11
N ILE A 453 11.92 35.06 7.27
CA ILE A 453 13.02 34.14 7.60
C ILE A 453 13.59 34.51 8.96
N PRO A 454 13.59 33.60 9.94
CA PRO A 454 14.35 33.75 11.16
C PRO A 454 15.83 33.44 10.84
N LEU A 455 16.64 34.46 10.70
CA LEU A 455 18.05 34.33 10.28
C LEU A 455 18.96 34.23 11.50
N PRO A 456 19.67 33.08 11.70
CA PRO A 456 20.72 32.94 12.71
C PRO A 456 22.01 33.70 12.36
N PRO A 457 22.92 33.95 13.32
CA PRO A 457 24.34 34.21 13.05
C PRO A 457 24.92 33.17 12.09
N LEU A 458 25.81 33.58 11.18
CA LEU A 458 26.34 32.67 10.15
C LEU A 458 27.02 31.44 10.73
N ALA A 459 27.79 31.57 11.79
CA ALA A 459 28.45 30.44 12.44
C ALA A 459 27.41 29.47 13.08
N GLU A 460 26.32 30.00 13.62
CA GLU A 460 25.25 29.20 14.17
C GLU A 460 24.46 28.49 13.06
N GLN A 461 24.20 29.12 11.89
CA GLN A 461 23.60 28.44 10.72
C GLN A 461 24.40 27.20 10.35
N GLN A 462 25.72 27.30 10.29
CA GLN A 462 26.59 26.16 9.97
C GLN A 462 26.48 25.03 10.99
N ARG A 463 26.51 25.36 12.29
CA ARG A 463 26.32 24.37 13.36
C ARG A 463 24.95 23.68 13.31
N ILE A 464 23.90 24.45 13.03
CA ILE A 464 22.52 23.92 12.89
C ILE A 464 22.44 22.96 11.70
N VAL A 465 22.93 23.38 10.53
CA VAL A 465 22.92 22.57 9.30
C VAL A 465 23.68 21.26 9.53
N GLN A 466 24.89 21.33 10.06
CA GLN A 466 25.69 20.16 10.37
C GLN A 466 24.97 19.20 11.35
N LYS A 467 24.30 19.75 12.37
CA LYS A 467 23.55 18.92 13.35
C LYS A 467 22.33 18.28 12.73
N ILE A 468 21.63 18.96 11.83
CA ILE A 468 20.51 18.38 11.07
C ILE A 468 21.01 17.21 10.21
N GLU A 469 22.09 17.39 9.45
CA GLU A 469 22.67 16.37 8.58
C GLU A 469 23.11 15.13 9.38
N GLU A 470 23.78 15.31 10.52
CA GLU A 470 24.17 14.24 11.43
C GLU A 470 22.96 13.42 11.89
N LEU A 471 21.93 14.11 12.43
CA LEU A 471 20.73 13.45 12.95
C LEU A 471 19.90 12.77 11.85
N PHE A 472 19.78 13.41 10.68
CA PHE A 472 19.05 12.83 9.55
C PHE A 472 19.77 11.60 9.00
N SER A 473 21.10 11.62 8.91
CA SER A 473 21.90 10.47 8.48
C SER A 473 21.63 9.23 9.38
N VAL A 474 21.58 9.45 10.71
CA VAL A 474 21.26 8.36 11.65
C VAL A 474 19.83 7.82 11.40
N LEU A 475 18.85 8.71 11.23
CA LEU A 475 17.45 8.32 10.98
C LEU A 475 17.28 7.63 9.62
N ASP A 476 18.00 8.09 8.58
CA ASP A 476 17.99 7.46 7.26
C ASP A 476 18.60 6.06 7.30
N ASN A 477 19.69 5.87 8.05
CA ASN A 477 20.29 4.54 8.24
C ASN A 477 19.32 3.57 8.93
N ILE A 478 18.57 4.03 9.94
CA ILE A 478 17.52 3.21 10.58
C ILE A 478 16.42 2.88 9.57
N GLN A 479 15.95 3.87 8.80
CA GLN A 479 14.91 3.67 7.79
C GLN A 479 15.34 2.67 6.72
N ASN A 480 16.56 2.78 6.18
CA ASN A 480 17.11 1.87 5.18
C ASN A 480 17.22 0.43 5.72
N ALA A 481 17.61 0.27 6.99
CA ALA A 481 17.65 -1.04 7.63
C ALA A 481 16.27 -1.71 7.77
N LEU A 482 15.17 -0.93 7.77
CA LEU A 482 13.81 -1.47 7.76
C LEU A 482 13.35 -1.95 6.38
N GLU A 483 13.98 -1.49 5.30
CA GLU A 483 13.60 -1.83 3.92
C GLU A 483 14.29 -3.12 3.42
N VAL A 484 15.33 -3.55 4.10
CA VAL A 484 16.02 -4.82 3.87
C VAL A 484 15.29 -5.95 4.61
#